data_9f042ee162038f8e311b8c9415256d11
#
_entry.id   9f042ee162038f8e311b8c9415256d11
#
_cell.length_a   1.000
_cell.length_b   1.000
_cell.length_c   1.000
_cell.angle_alpha   90.00
_cell.angle_beta   90.00
_cell.angle_gamma   90.00
#
_symmetry.space_group_name_H-M   'P 1'
#
loop_
_entity.id
_entity.type
_entity.pdbx_description
1 polymer ?
#
loop_
_entity_poly.entity_id
_entity_poly.type
_entity_poly.pdbx_seq_one_letter_code
_entity_poly.pdbx_strand_id
1 'polypeptide(L)'
;MDADPRITLGSTCDSAAEGALDLGECPKELMGALAQFAHAYLRWIDANADHGLTFLRLRLIDRLNEQGPAMMRTLADELRLTPRHMTALVDALEDEQLVARRPHPTDRRATVVELTATGCEAANAVLAPSMNTIAGLFDEFTAEEMTELEALVGKLLTALRERGQRA
;
A
#
# COMPACT_ATOMS: atom_id res chain seq x y z
N MET A 1 -36.77 29.53 37.99
CA MET A 1 -37.05 30.58 37.03
C MET A 1 -35.68 30.99 36.49
N ASP A 2 -35.20 30.62 35.32
CA ASP A 2 -35.90 30.45 34.06
C ASP A 2 -35.13 29.52 33.11
N ALA A 3 -35.89 29.08 32.17
CA ALA A 3 -35.70 28.06 31.17
C ALA A 3 -34.44 28.21 30.29
N ASP A 4 -33.84 27.06 30.06
CA ASP A 4 -32.93 26.71 28.99
C ASP A 4 -33.67 26.68 27.63
N PRO A 5 -33.23 27.40 26.59
CA PRO A 5 -33.72 27.21 25.24
C PRO A 5 -32.87 26.12 24.51
N ARG A 6 -33.44 24.96 24.39
CA ARG A 6 -32.95 23.87 23.51
C ARG A 6 -32.83 24.37 22.07
N ILE A 7 -31.62 24.39 21.56
CA ILE A 7 -31.34 24.59 20.14
C ILE A 7 -31.79 23.32 19.40
N THR A 8 -32.92 23.40 18.77
CA THR A 8 -33.40 22.42 17.80
C THR A 8 -32.61 22.62 16.50
N LEU A 9 -31.60 21.79 16.26
CA LEU A 9 -30.98 21.71 14.95
C LEU A 9 -31.94 20.98 14.01
N GLY A 10 -32.59 21.77 13.16
CA GLY A 10 -33.46 21.32 12.11
C GLY A 10 -32.68 20.47 11.09
N SER A 11 -33.16 19.28 10.94
CA SER A 11 -32.84 18.35 9.85
C SER A 11 -33.30 18.97 8.52
N THR A 12 -32.34 19.43 7.71
CA THR A 12 -32.58 19.68 6.28
C THR A 12 -31.39 19.13 5.48
N CYS A 13 -31.38 17.84 5.30
CA CYS A 13 -30.67 17.15 4.22
C CYS A 13 -31.66 16.16 3.61
N ASP A 14 -32.70 16.70 3.03
CA ASP A 14 -33.61 15.95 2.17
C ASP A 14 -33.61 16.64 0.81
N SER A 15 -32.95 16.04 -0.12
CA SER A 15 -33.10 16.02 -1.58
C SER A 15 -31.74 15.98 -2.29
N ALA A 16 -31.27 14.79 -2.58
CA ALA A 16 -30.54 14.40 -3.78
C ALA A 16 -30.01 12.94 -3.60
N ALA A 17 -30.88 11.97 -3.62
CA ALA A 17 -30.46 10.57 -3.66
C ALA A 17 -31.45 9.71 -4.45
N GLU A 18 -31.76 10.14 -5.66
CA GLU A 18 -32.27 9.20 -6.68
C GLU A 18 -31.06 8.55 -7.33
N GLY A 19 -30.73 7.33 -6.90
CA GLY A 19 -29.61 6.54 -7.41
C GLY A 19 -28.71 5.92 -6.34
N ALA A 20 -29.01 6.06 -5.06
CA ALA A 20 -28.29 5.34 -4.01
C ALA A 20 -28.60 3.85 -4.15
N LEU A 21 -27.60 3.06 -4.56
CA LEU A 21 -27.61 1.62 -4.39
C LEU A 21 -27.98 1.36 -2.91
N ASP A 22 -29.03 0.56 -2.69
CA ASP A 22 -29.36 -0.01 -1.40
C ASP A 22 -28.22 -0.96 -0.99
N LEU A 23 -27.19 -0.35 -0.47
CA LEU A 23 -26.08 -1.05 0.18
C LEU A 23 -26.59 -1.34 1.59
N GLY A 24 -27.19 -2.52 1.82
CA GLY A 24 -27.56 -2.97 3.14
C GLY A 24 -26.49 -2.66 4.21
N GLU A 25 -26.81 -2.71 5.48
CA GLU A 25 -25.99 -2.23 6.62
C GLU A 25 -24.51 -2.71 6.61
N CYS A 26 -24.23 -3.84 5.97
CA CYS A 26 -22.92 -4.48 5.88
C CYS A 26 -21.78 -3.64 5.25
N PRO A 27 -21.94 -2.86 4.15
CA PRO A 27 -20.80 -2.21 3.51
C PRO A 27 -20.17 -1.06 4.30
N LYS A 28 -20.91 -0.34 5.14
CA LYS A 28 -20.36 0.79 5.90
C LYS A 28 -19.44 0.33 7.02
N GLU A 29 -19.86 -0.70 7.76
CA GLU A 29 -19.07 -1.29 8.83
C GLU A 29 -17.82 -1.97 8.29
N LEU A 30 -17.96 -2.74 7.21
CA LEU A 30 -16.84 -3.38 6.53
C LEU A 30 -15.84 -2.34 6.00
N MET A 31 -16.30 -1.25 5.39
CA MET A 31 -15.43 -0.17 4.92
C MET A 31 -14.70 0.51 6.08
N GLY A 32 -15.37 0.70 7.21
CA GLY A 32 -14.76 1.20 8.44
C GLY A 32 -13.65 0.28 8.95
N ALA A 33 -13.93 -1.02 9.02
CA ALA A 33 -12.97 -2.03 9.46
C ALA A 33 -11.76 -2.12 8.51
N LEU A 34 -11.97 -2.09 7.20
CA LEU A 34 -10.89 -2.08 6.20
C LEU A 34 -10.02 -0.83 6.31
N ALA A 35 -10.63 0.34 6.51
CA ALA A 35 -9.89 1.59 6.69
C ALA A 35 -9.06 1.57 7.98
N GLN A 36 -9.62 1.09 9.08
CA GLN A 36 -8.92 0.91 10.35
C GLN A 36 -7.77 -0.09 10.22
N PHE A 37 -8.02 -1.24 9.58
CA PHE A 37 -6.99 -2.24 9.32
C PHE A 37 -5.85 -1.65 8.48
N ALA A 38 -6.15 -1.01 7.36
CA ALA A 38 -5.12 -0.43 6.49
C ALA A 38 -4.25 0.59 7.25
N HIS A 39 -4.87 1.46 8.05
CA HIS A 39 -4.16 2.44 8.85
C HIS A 39 -3.31 1.80 9.96
N ALA A 40 -3.87 0.83 10.68
CA ALA A 40 -3.17 0.11 11.72
C ALA A 40 -2.00 -0.71 11.16
N TYR A 41 -2.22 -1.39 10.04
CA TYR A 41 -1.23 -2.22 9.35
C TYR A 41 -0.02 -1.39 8.87
N LEU A 42 -0.26 -0.26 8.20
CA LEU A 42 0.82 0.62 7.74
C LEU A 42 1.64 1.17 8.92
N ARG A 43 0.98 1.64 9.98
CA ARG A 43 1.67 2.11 11.18
C ARG A 43 2.45 1.00 11.88
N TRP A 44 1.89 -0.22 11.90
CA TRP A 44 2.54 -1.37 12.51
C TRP A 44 3.79 -1.78 11.71
N ILE A 45 3.72 -1.80 10.38
CA ILE A 45 4.90 -2.04 9.53
C ILE A 45 5.96 -0.98 9.78
N ASP A 46 5.60 0.31 9.76
CA ASP A 46 6.57 1.39 9.99
C ASP A 46 7.21 1.30 11.39
N ALA A 47 6.46 0.88 12.41
CA ALA A 47 6.96 0.72 13.77
C ALA A 47 7.86 -0.52 13.95
N ASN A 48 7.68 -1.55 13.13
CA ASN A 48 8.45 -2.81 13.19
C ASN A 48 9.48 -2.91 12.05
N ALA A 49 9.62 -1.87 11.23
CA ALA A 49 10.67 -1.80 10.22
C ALA A 49 12.02 -1.61 10.90
N ASP A 50 12.71 -2.72 11.17
CA ASP A 50 14.13 -2.68 11.58
C ASP A 50 14.94 -2.01 10.46
N HIS A 51 15.88 -1.15 10.85
CA HIS A 51 16.80 -0.43 9.94
C HIS A 51 16.28 0.82 9.23
N GLY A 52 15.16 1.44 9.69
CA GLY A 52 14.68 2.73 9.15
C GLY A 52 14.11 2.65 7.72
N LEU A 53 13.81 1.44 7.24
CA LEU A 53 13.17 1.24 5.94
C LEU A 53 11.66 1.39 6.07
N THR A 54 11.10 2.43 5.46
CA THR A 54 9.65 2.59 5.38
C THR A 54 9.02 1.52 4.51
N PHE A 55 7.72 1.27 4.66
CA PHE A 55 6.96 0.32 3.85
C PHE A 55 7.21 0.44 2.34
N LEU A 56 7.28 1.67 1.83
CA LEU A 56 7.54 1.90 0.40
C LEU A 56 8.95 1.50 -0.02
N ARG A 57 9.93 1.70 0.85
CA ARG A 57 11.33 1.30 0.59
C ARG A 57 11.44 -0.22 0.57
N LEU A 58 10.84 -0.90 1.54
CA LEU A 58 10.77 -2.37 1.57
C LEU A 58 10.10 -2.91 0.31
N ARG A 59 8.97 -2.36 -0.09
CA ARG A 59 8.26 -2.79 -1.31
C ARG A 59 9.07 -2.60 -2.58
N LEU A 60 9.85 -1.52 -2.70
CA LEU A 60 10.72 -1.31 -3.86
C LEU A 60 11.87 -2.31 -3.88
N ILE A 61 12.51 -2.55 -2.74
CA ILE A 61 13.60 -3.51 -2.59
C ILE A 61 13.10 -4.93 -2.91
N ASP A 62 11.98 -5.33 -2.32
CA ASP A 62 11.34 -6.63 -2.55
C ASP A 62 11.01 -6.85 -4.03
N ARG A 63 10.36 -5.86 -4.68
CA ARG A 63 10.06 -5.89 -6.10
C ARG A 63 11.32 -6.09 -6.97
N LEU A 64 12.41 -5.38 -6.65
CA LEU A 64 13.67 -5.51 -7.37
C LEU A 64 14.38 -6.86 -7.08
N ASN A 65 14.22 -7.38 -5.88
CA ASN A 65 14.78 -8.68 -5.49
C ASN A 65 14.07 -9.84 -6.19
N GLU A 66 12.74 -9.80 -6.27
CA GLU A 66 11.95 -10.87 -6.87
C GLU A 66 11.98 -10.88 -8.40
N GLN A 67 11.89 -9.70 -9.02
CA GLN A 67 11.66 -9.58 -10.47
C GLN A 67 12.83 -8.94 -11.21
N GLY A 68 13.89 -8.57 -10.49
CA GLY A 68 15.09 -7.97 -11.06
C GLY A 68 14.92 -6.49 -11.46
N PRO A 69 15.90 -5.96 -12.21
CA PRO A 69 15.96 -4.58 -12.62
C PRO A 69 14.73 -4.12 -13.40
N ALA A 70 14.26 -2.90 -13.16
CA ALA A 70 13.09 -2.34 -13.84
C ALA A 70 13.23 -0.84 -14.12
N MET A 71 12.49 -0.36 -15.12
CA MET A 71 12.46 1.07 -15.44
C MET A 71 11.80 1.87 -14.32
N MET A 72 12.29 3.07 -14.06
CA MET A 72 11.73 4.03 -13.11
C MET A 72 10.22 4.22 -13.28
N ARG A 73 9.76 4.30 -14.53
CA ARG A 73 8.33 4.46 -14.85
C ARG A 73 7.53 3.23 -14.45
N THR A 74 8.01 2.04 -14.78
CA THR A 74 7.36 0.78 -14.43
C THR A 74 7.20 0.65 -12.92
N LEU A 75 8.27 0.94 -12.16
CA LEU A 75 8.25 0.93 -10.70
C LEU A 75 7.26 1.96 -10.12
N ALA A 76 7.20 3.16 -10.71
CA ALA A 76 6.25 4.18 -10.28
C ALA A 76 4.80 3.73 -10.50
N ASP A 77 4.50 3.13 -11.66
CA ASP A 77 3.16 2.63 -11.99
C ASP A 77 2.76 1.45 -11.08
N GLU A 78 3.67 0.51 -10.83
CA GLU A 78 3.44 -0.66 -9.98
C GLU A 78 3.23 -0.27 -8.50
N LEU A 79 4.04 0.66 -7.98
CA LEU A 79 3.95 1.14 -6.60
C LEU A 79 2.90 2.24 -6.42
N ARG A 80 2.21 2.67 -7.49
CA ARG A 80 1.22 3.76 -7.49
C ARG A 80 1.81 5.08 -6.98
N LEU A 81 3.03 5.38 -7.35
CA LEU A 81 3.73 6.61 -6.96
C LEU A 81 3.77 7.60 -8.13
N THR A 82 3.77 8.88 -7.80
CA THR A 82 4.07 9.91 -8.80
C THR A 82 5.55 9.82 -9.20
N PRO A 83 5.93 10.24 -10.41
CA PRO A 83 7.34 10.26 -10.83
C PRO A 83 8.26 10.99 -9.86
N ARG A 84 7.77 12.06 -9.23
CA ARG A 84 8.51 12.83 -8.23
C ARG A 84 8.78 12.02 -6.96
N HIS A 85 7.77 11.31 -6.44
CA HIS A 85 7.92 10.47 -5.25
C HIS A 85 8.83 9.27 -5.54
N MET A 86 8.71 8.66 -6.73
CA MET A 86 9.60 7.57 -7.14
C MET A 86 11.05 8.06 -7.22
N THR A 87 11.30 9.24 -7.78
CA THR A 87 12.64 9.83 -7.84
C THR A 87 13.23 10.00 -6.44
N ALA A 88 12.48 10.63 -5.53
CA ALA A 88 12.94 10.84 -4.15
C ALA A 88 13.19 9.52 -3.40
N LEU A 89 12.35 8.50 -3.63
CA LEU A 89 12.51 7.17 -3.04
C LEU A 89 13.80 6.49 -3.53
N VAL A 90 14.05 6.54 -4.84
CA VAL A 90 15.26 5.95 -5.43
C VAL A 90 16.51 6.76 -5.05
N ASP A 91 16.44 8.11 -4.98
CA ASP A 91 17.54 8.94 -4.50
C ASP A 91 17.99 8.51 -3.10
N ALA A 92 17.04 8.37 -2.18
CA ALA A 92 17.33 7.96 -0.80
C ALA A 92 17.95 6.54 -0.72
N LEU A 93 17.50 5.60 -1.53
CA LEU A 93 18.06 4.25 -1.57
C LEU A 93 19.43 4.18 -2.28
N GLU A 94 19.67 5.07 -3.25
CA GLU A 94 20.96 5.19 -3.93
C GLU A 94 22.00 5.84 -3.02
N ASP A 95 21.62 6.85 -2.24
CA ASP A 95 22.48 7.46 -1.21
C ASP A 95 22.93 6.43 -0.15
N GLU A 96 22.07 5.47 0.16
CA GLU A 96 22.37 4.33 1.06
C GLU A 96 23.07 3.16 0.33
N GLN A 97 23.37 3.31 -0.95
CA GLN A 97 24.01 2.29 -1.78
C GLN A 97 23.23 0.98 -1.92
N LEU A 98 21.92 0.99 -1.68
CA LEU A 98 21.05 -0.18 -1.82
C LEU A 98 20.60 -0.43 -3.25
N VAL A 99 20.43 0.63 -4.02
CA VAL A 99 20.09 0.57 -5.45
C VAL A 99 21.07 1.38 -6.30
N ALA A 100 21.08 1.12 -7.58
CA ALA A 100 21.83 1.90 -8.56
C ALA A 100 20.97 2.20 -9.79
N ARG A 101 21.16 3.38 -10.37
CA ARG A 101 20.57 3.75 -11.66
C ARG A 101 21.49 3.33 -12.80
N ARG A 102 20.89 2.76 -13.84
CA ARG A 102 21.58 2.43 -15.09
C ARG A 102 20.84 3.02 -16.29
N PRO A 103 21.54 3.45 -17.33
CA PRO A 103 20.89 3.80 -18.59
C PRO A 103 20.26 2.54 -19.20
N HIS A 104 19.05 2.69 -19.76
CA HIS A 104 18.43 1.59 -20.47
C HIS A 104 19.22 1.24 -21.74
N PRO A 105 19.44 -0.06 -22.06
CA PRO A 105 20.37 -0.46 -23.13
C PRO A 105 19.97 0.04 -24.53
N THR A 106 18.68 0.26 -24.78
CA THR A 106 18.16 0.69 -26.09
C THR A 106 17.47 2.05 -26.09
N ASP A 107 17.00 2.54 -24.93
CA ASP A 107 16.33 3.83 -24.78
C ASP A 107 17.15 4.77 -23.87
N ARG A 108 17.88 5.69 -24.46
CA ARG A 108 18.71 6.66 -23.73
C ARG A 108 17.92 7.61 -22.82
N ARG A 109 16.59 7.67 -22.95
CA ARG A 109 15.73 8.50 -22.11
C ARG A 109 15.20 7.74 -20.89
N ALA A 110 15.31 6.42 -20.88
CA ALA A 110 14.85 5.58 -19.81
C ALA A 110 15.98 5.26 -18.83
N THR A 111 15.63 5.26 -17.55
CA THR A 111 16.52 4.86 -16.46
C THR A 111 15.99 3.57 -15.86
N VAL A 112 16.87 2.60 -15.71
CA VAL A 112 16.65 1.34 -15.03
C VAL A 112 17.19 1.44 -13.61
N VAL A 113 16.48 0.90 -12.65
CA VAL A 113 16.91 0.75 -11.26
C VAL A 113 17.18 -0.71 -10.99
N GLU A 114 18.28 -1.00 -10.33
CA GLU A 114 18.69 -2.34 -9.94
C GLU A 114 19.19 -2.35 -8.49
N LEU A 115 19.13 -3.50 -7.83
CA LEU A 115 19.80 -3.66 -6.53
C LEU A 115 21.31 -3.71 -6.74
N THR A 116 22.05 -3.10 -5.81
CA THR A 116 23.48 -3.31 -5.68
C THR A 116 23.78 -4.62 -4.95
N ALA A 117 25.04 -5.03 -4.86
CA ALA A 117 25.42 -6.17 -4.01
C ALA A 117 25.00 -5.95 -2.55
N THR A 118 25.26 -4.74 -2.02
CA THR A 118 24.82 -4.32 -0.68
C THR A 118 23.30 -4.35 -0.56
N GLY A 119 22.59 -3.91 -1.61
CA GLY A 119 21.12 -3.97 -1.67
C GLY A 119 20.58 -5.40 -1.64
N CYS A 120 21.21 -6.32 -2.33
CA CYS A 120 20.82 -7.74 -2.29
C CYS A 120 21.07 -8.35 -0.90
N GLU A 121 22.20 -8.04 -0.27
CA GLU A 121 22.49 -8.49 1.10
C GLU A 121 21.48 -7.91 2.10
N ALA A 122 21.18 -6.62 2.01
CA ALA A 122 20.18 -5.94 2.83
C ALA A 122 18.77 -6.51 2.59
N ALA A 123 18.40 -6.77 1.33
CA ALA A 123 17.13 -7.41 1.01
C ALA A 123 16.98 -8.76 1.73
N ASN A 124 17.99 -9.61 1.61
CA ASN A 124 17.98 -10.93 2.25
C ASN A 124 17.96 -10.83 3.78
N ALA A 125 18.66 -9.87 4.37
CA ALA A 125 18.72 -9.68 5.81
C ALA A 125 17.44 -9.10 6.40
N VAL A 126 16.71 -8.25 5.65
CA VAL A 126 15.54 -7.51 6.13
C VAL A 126 14.24 -8.15 5.71
N LEU A 127 14.13 -8.64 4.46
CA LEU A 127 12.86 -9.17 3.94
C LEU A 127 12.41 -10.43 4.70
N ALA A 128 13.31 -11.38 4.96
CA ALA A 128 12.95 -12.61 5.65
C ALA A 128 12.45 -12.38 7.09
N PRO A 129 13.13 -11.60 7.95
CA PRO A 129 12.60 -11.24 9.27
C PRO A 129 11.31 -10.45 9.21
N SER A 130 11.18 -9.49 8.28
CA SER A 130 9.96 -8.70 8.11
C SER A 130 8.79 -9.58 7.66
N MET A 131 9.00 -10.51 6.76
CA MET A 131 7.98 -11.48 6.33
C MET A 131 7.57 -12.40 7.47
N ASN A 132 8.51 -12.87 8.30
CA ASN A 132 8.18 -13.67 9.49
C ASN A 132 7.34 -12.87 10.51
N THR A 133 7.68 -11.60 10.72
CA THR A 133 6.91 -10.70 11.59
C THR A 133 5.50 -10.49 11.06
N ILE A 134 5.35 -10.29 9.74
CA ILE A 134 4.04 -10.18 9.07
C ILE A 134 3.27 -11.51 9.15
N ALA A 135 3.94 -12.65 8.93
CA ALA A 135 3.33 -13.96 9.03
C ALA A 135 2.72 -14.22 10.40
N GLY A 136 3.36 -13.75 11.47
CA GLY A 136 2.83 -13.84 12.85
C GLY A 136 1.47 -13.17 13.07
N LEU A 137 1.04 -12.25 12.20
CA LEU A 137 -0.33 -11.70 12.25
C LEU A 137 -1.39 -12.73 11.90
N PHE A 138 -1.01 -13.80 11.26
CA PHE A 138 -1.90 -14.85 10.76
C PHE A 138 -1.80 -16.16 11.54
N ASP A 139 -1.06 -16.19 12.66
CA ASP A 139 -0.85 -17.40 13.46
C ASP A 139 -2.15 -18.01 14.03
N GLU A 140 -3.19 -17.17 14.22
CA GLU A 140 -4.48 -17.61 14.70
C GLU A 140 -5.46 -18.04 13.58
N PHE A 141 -5.05 -17.87 12.31
CA PHE A 141 -5.88 -18.21 11.15
C PHE A 141 -5.65 -19.66 10.71
N THR A 142 -6.72 -20.36 10.37
CA THR A 142 -6.64 -21.65 9.69
C THR A 142 -6.24 -21.46 8.22
N ALA A 143 -5.74 -22.51 7.57
CA ALA A 143 -5.39 -22.50 6.15
C ALA A 143 -6.63 -22.19 5.26
N GLU A 144 -7.81 -22.60 5.67
CA GLU A 144 -9.07 -22.33 4.97
C GLU A 144 -9.44 -20.85 5.06
N GLU A 145 -9.38 -20.25 6.26
CA GLU A 145 -9.61 -18.81 6.47
C GLU A 145 -8.60 -17.94 5.72
N MET A 146 -7.33 -18.33 5.68
CA MET A 146 -6.31 -17.65 4.89
C MET A 146 -6.63 -17.67 3.39
N THR A 147 -7.02 -18.82 2.86
CA THR A 147 -7.40 -18.98 1.45
C THR A 147 -8.63 -18.14 1.10
N GLU A 148 -9.63 -18.12 1.98
CA GLU A 148 -10.84 -17.32 1.80
C GLU A 148 -10.52 -15.81 1.86
N LEU A 149 -9.72 -15.39 2.83
CA LEU A 149 -9.28 -13.99 2.97
C LEU A 149 -8.52 -13.52 1.72
N GLU A 150 -7.59 -14.33 1.21
CA GLU A 150 -6.85 -14.02 -0.02
C GLU A 150 -7.80 -13.83 -1.21
N ALA A 151 -8.77 -14.74 -1.38
CA ALA A 151 -9.75 -14.66 -2.45
C ALA A 151 -10.63 -13.40 -2.34
N LEU A 152 -11.07 -13.03 -1.14
CA LEU A 152 -11.90 -11.85 -0.89
C LEU A 152 -11.11 -10.55 -1.11
N VAL A 153 -9.89 -10.46 -0.62
CA VAL A 153 -8.99 -9.33 -0.85
C VAL A 153 -8.68 -9.19 -2.34
N GLY A 154 -8.44 -10.30 -3.05
CA GLY A 154 -8.22 -10.31 -4.50
C GLY A 154 -9.42 -9.74 -5.28
N LYS A 155 -10.65 -10.10 -4.91
CA LYS A 155 -11.87 -9.52 -5.50
C LYS A 155 -11.97 -8.01 -5.26
N LEU A 156 -11.69 -7.55 -4.04
CA LEU A 156 -11.70 -6.12 -3.71
C LEU A 156 -10.65 -5.33 -4.49
N LEU A 157 -9.44 -5.85 -4.60
CA LEU A 157 -8.36 -5.23 -5.37
C LEU A 157 -8.71 -5.13 -6.86
N THR A 158 -9.34 -6.16 -7.42
CA THR A 158 -9.81 -6.15 -8.81
C THR A 158 -10.88 -5.08 -9.02
N ALA A 159 -11.88 -5.02 -8.14
CA ALA A 159 -12.93 -4.01 -8.20
C ALA A 159 -12.39 -2.57 -8.08
N LEU A 160 -11.39 -2.35 -7.24
CA LEU A 160 -10.72 -1.05 -7.11
C LEU A 160 -9.95 -0.66 -8.38
N ARG A 161 -9.26 -1.62 -9.01
CA ARG A 161 -8.54 -1.37 -10.28
C ARG A 161 -9.49 -0.99 -11.41
N GLU A 162 -10.59 -1.71 -11.56
CA GLU A 162 -11.60 -1.45 -12.60
C GLU A 162 -12.27 -0.08 -12.44
N ARG A 163 -12.53 0.34 -11.20
CA ARG A 163 -13.14 1.64 -10.89
C ARG A 163 -12.13 2.79 -10.98
N GLY A 164 -10.89 2.57 -10.56
CA GLY A 164 -9.81 3.57 -10.66
C GLY A 164 -9.36 3.85 -12.09
N GLN A 165 -9.65 2.97 -13.06
CA GLN A 165 -9.38 3.21 -14.49
C GLN A 165 -10.49 4.03 -15.18
N ARG A 166 -11.63 4.25 -14.52
CA ARG A 166 -12.79 4.99 -15.07
C ARG A 166 -12.87 6.44 -14.55
N ALA A 167 -11.99 6.81 -13.64
CA ALA A 167 -11.86 8.16 -13.06
C ALA A 167 -10.68 8.91 -13.66
#